data_d92a0c00628d8648e4b07ddb75d8bf3b
#
_entry.id   d92a0c00628d8648e4b07ddb75d8bf3b
#
_cell.length_a   1.000
_cell.length_b   1.000
_cell.length_c   1.000
_cell.angle_alpha   90.00
_cell.angle_beta   90.00
_cell.angle_gamma   90.00
#
_symmetry.space_group_name_H-M   'P 1'
#
loop_
_entity.id
_entity.type
_entity.pdbx_description
1 polymer ?
#
loop_
_entity_poly.entity_id
_entity_poly.type
_entity_poly.pdbx_seq_one_letter_code
_entity_poly.pdbx_strand_id
1 'polypeptide(L)'
;MNFWDCNIERNLVKFILKWVIIGLNFLGRCGLTIRIVTDSTCDLPAETIARYKILVVPLYIHLGRDSFLDGIDITREEFYSKLPTYPQHPSTAVPSPQKFRAIYDALADEGASEVLSIHISIALSAVVSVAQTAAQETTSLPVTVLDSQQLSLGTGFLVETAAKLAEAGKPMDEILESLHDQIKRTHVFAVIDTLEFLKRSGRMNKYVASIGTLIQLKPILTMYE
;
A
#
# COMPACT_ATOMS: atom_id res chain seq x y z
N MET A 1 -19.63 -15.73 67.53
CA MET A 1 -19.03 -16.43 66.36
C MET A 1 -19.47 -15.69 65.10
N ASN A 2 -18.52 -15.02 64.48
CA ASN A 2 -18.74 -13.88 63.57
C ASN A 2 -19.15 -14.32 62.14
N PHE A 3 -20.36 -13.94 61.74
CA PHE A 3 -20.90 -14.16 60.40
C PHE A 3 -20.47 -13.06 59.38
N TRP A 4 -19.53 -12.17 59.75
CA TRP A 4 -19.19 -10.98 58.98
C TRP A 4 -17.93 -11.10 58.10
N ASP A 5 -17.11 -12.14 58.25
CA ASP A 5 -15.80 -12.21 57.58
C ASP A 5 -15.81 -12.87 56.19
N CYS A 6 -16.82 -13.69 55.87
CA CYS A 6 -16.81 -14.46 54.64
C CYS A 6 -17.21 -13.66 53.37
N ASN A 7 -17.91 -12.52 53.53
CA ASN A 7 -18.37 -11.70 52.42
C ASN A 7 -17.33 -10.65 51.94
N ILE A 8 -16.48 -10.19 52.88
CA ILE A 8 -15.44 -9.20 52.56
C ILE A 8 -14.31 -9.86 51.75
N GLU A 9 -13.88 -11.06 52.15
CA GLU A 9 -12.83 -11.79 51.42
C GLU A 9 -13.28 -12.17 49.99
N ARG A 10 -14.53 -12.63 49.79
CA ARG A 10 -15.07 -12.94 48.48
C ARG A 10 -15.15 -11.72 47.55
N ASN A 11 -15.46 -10.56 48.08
CA ASN A 11 -15.50 -9.31 47.31
C ASN A 11 -14.11 -8.76 47.01
N LEU A 12 -13.16 -8.92 47.93
CA LEU A 12 -11.76 -8.52 47.75
C LEU A 12 -11.09 -9.40 46.69
N VAL A 13 -11.31 -10.71 46.71
CA VAL A 13 -10.79 -11.66 45.70
C VAL A 13 -11.40 -11.37 44.31
N LYS A 14 -12.70 -11.08 44.23
CA LYS A 14 -13.34 -10.67 42.96
C LYS A 14 -12.81 -9.34 42.44
N PHE A 15 -12.55 -8.39 43.33
CA PHE A 15 -11.97 -7.09 42.97
C PHE A 15 -10.54 -7.24 42.50
N ILE A 16 -9.71 -8.01 43.21
CA ILE A 16 -8.32 -8.29 42.79
C ILE A 16 -8.28 -9.07 41.47
N LEU A 17 -9.12 -10.11 41.31
CA LEU A 17 -9.23 -10.84 40.05
C LEU A 17 -9.66 -9.95 38.86
N LYS A 18 -10.60 -9.04 39.12
CA LYS A 18 -11.03 -8.06 38.09
C LYS A 18 -9.90 -7.12 37.69
N TRP A 19 -9.09 -6.65 38.63
CA TRP A 19 -7.92 -5.81 38.34
C TRP A 19 -6.74 -6.58 37.72
N VAL A 20 -6.53 -7.83 38.15
CA VAL A 20 -5.55 -8.73 37.50
C VAL A 20 -5.96 -9.06 36.06
N ILE A 21 -7.23 -9.33 35.82
CA ILE A 21 -7.75 -9.58 34.44
C ILE A 21 -7.67 -8.30 33.58
N ILE A 22 -7.99 -7.12 34.18
CA ILE A 22 -7.84 -5.82 33.50
C ILE A 22 -6.35 -5.53 33.27
N GLY A 23 -5.48 -5.79 34.25
CA GLY A 23 -4.03 -5.62 34.11
C GLY A 23 -3.40 -6.59 33.10
N LEU A 24 -3.85 -7.84 33.06
CA LEU A 24 -3.41 -8.82 32.05
C LEU A 24 -3.92 -8.45 30.66
N ASN A 25 -5.12 -7.89 30.52
CA ASN A 25 -5.63 -7.36 29.26
C ASN A 25 -4.92 -6.05 28.85
N PHE A 26 -4.35 -5.29 29.81
CA PHE A 26 -3.56 -4.09 29.51
C PHE A 26 -2.08 -4.43 29.21
N LEU A 27 -1.53 -5.48 29.83
CA LEU A 27 -0.18 -6.00 29.54
C LEU A 27 -0.15 -6.92 28.28
N GLY A 28 -1.30 -7.45 27.85
CA GLY A 28 -1.44 -8.30 26.66
C GLY A 28 -1.71 -7.54 25.36
N ARG A 29 -1.86 -6.21 25.39
CA ARG A 29 -1.96 -5.35 24.20
C ARG A 29 -0.65 -4.59 23.96
N CYS A 30 0.46 -5.28 23.91
CA CYS A 30 1.50 -4.94 22.97
C CYS A 30 0.96 -5.39 21.61
N GLY A 31 -0.09 -4.70 21.13
CA GLY A 31 -0.76 -5.05 19.89
C GLY A 31 0.23 -4.89 18.76
N LEU A 32 0.37 -5.92 17.95
CA LEU A 32 1.08 -5.85 16.68
C LEU A 32 0.64 -4.58 15.95
N THR A 33 1.54 -3.61 15.83
CA THR A 33 1.28 -2.37 15.12
C THR A 33 1.78 -2.54 13.70
N ILE A 34 0.95 -3.14 12.83
CA ILE A 34 1.28 -3.28 11.41
C ILE A 34 1.02 -1.94 10.72
N ARG A 35 2.06 -1.38 10.09
CA ARG A 35 1.96 -0.16 9.29
C ARG A 35 1.89 -0.50 7.81
N ILE A 36 1.03 0.21 7.10
CA ILE A 36 0.81 -0.01 5.67
C ILE A 36 1.57 1.03 4.86
N VAL A 37 2.35 0.55 3.90
CA VAL A 37 3.09 1.35 2.92
C VAL A 37 2.60 1.02 1.53
N THR A 38 2.50 2.02 0.67
CA THR A 38 2.16 1.85 -0.75
C THR A 38 2.91 2.87 -1.59
N ASP A 39 2.71 2.89 -2.89
CA ASP A 39 3.25 3.93 -3.78
C ASP A 39 2.15 4.87 -4.31
N SER A 40 2.57 5.97 -4.92
CA SER A 40 1.65 7.03 -5.36
C SER A 40 0.66 6.60 -6.46
N THR A 41 0.83 5.41 -7.05
CA THR A 41 -0.11 4.90 -8.07
C THR A 41 -1.33 4.20 -7.49
N CYS A 42 -1.48 4.13 -6.17
CA CYS A 42 -2.61 3.45 -5.51
C CYS A 42 -3.96 4.17 -5.67
N ASP A 43 -3.92 5.45 -6.04
CA ASP A 43 -5.10 6.31 -6.32
C ASP A 43 -6.13 6.41 -5.18
N LEU A 44 -5.73 6.11 -3.95
CA LEU A 44 -6.61 6.26 -2.78
C LEU A 44 -6.92 7.73 -2.49
N PRO A 45 -8.15 8.02 -2.04
CA PRO A 45 -8.49 9.34 -1.55
C PRO A 45 -7.58 9.76 -0.38
N ALA A 46 -7.22 11.06 -0.34
CA ALA A 46 -6.39 11.61 0.74
C ALA A 46 -6.99 11.38 2.14
N GLU A 47 -8.31 11.38 2.25
CA GLU A 47 -9.03 11.11 3.49
C GLU A 47 -8.78 9.68 3.99
N THR A 48 -8.79 8.67 3.09
CA THR A 48 -8.50 7.27 3.42
C THR A 48 -7.04 7.12 3.86
N ILE A 49 -6.11 7.74 3.13
CA ILE A 49 -4.68 7.74 3.46
C ILE A 49 -4.45 8.32 4.85
N ALA A 50 -5.04 9.48 5.13
CA ALA A 50 -4.91 10.16 6.43
C ALA A 50 -5.55 9.36 7.57
N ARG A 51 -6.78 8.82 7.36
CA ARG A 51 -7.50 8.05 8.36
C ARG A 51 -6.71 6.85 8.86
N TYR A 52 -6.17 6.06 7.95
CA TYR A 52 -5.44 4.83 8.28
C TYR A 52 -3.94 5.03 8.43
N LYS A 53 -3.46 6.29 8.34
CA LYS A 53 -2.03 6.63 8.41
C LYS A 53 -1.19 5.80 7.43
N ILE A 54 -1.74 5.58 6.22
CA ILE A 54 -1.04 4.86 5.16
C ILE A 54 0.13 5.74 4.69
N LEU A 55 1.32 5.16 4.58
CA LEU A 55 2.47 5.87 4.07
C LEU A 55 2.58 5.65 2.56
N VAL A 56 2.51 6.74 1.81
CA VAL A 56 2.59 6.71 0.34
C VAL A 56 3.99 7.13 -0.10
N VAL A 57 4.67 6.24 -0.82
CA VAL A 57 5.98 6.51 -1.42
C VAL A 57 5.76 7.17 -2.78
N PRO A 58 6.17 8.45 -2.96
CA PRO A 58 5.99 9.13 -4.22
C PRO A 58 6.96 8.57 -5.27
N LEU A 59 6.44 8.26 -6.46
CA LEU A 59 7.25 7.93 -7.62
C LEU A 59 7.73 9.22 -8.30
N TYR A 60 8.79 9.12 -9.12
CA TYR A 60 9.26 10.22 -9.92
C TYR A 60 8.51 10.30 -11.24
N ILE A 61 8.17 11.52 -11.66
CA ILE A 61 7.67 11.87 -12.99
C ILE A 61 8.72 12.74 -13.65
N HIS A 62 9.23 12.31 -14.80
CA HIS A 62 10.18 13.08 -15.59
C HIS A 62 9.47 13.72 -16.79
N LEU A 63 9.60 15.02 -16.92
CA LEU A 63 9.07 15.84 -18.00
C LEU A 63 10.24 16.57 -18.69
N GLY A 64 10.77 15.98 -19.73
CA GLY A 64 11.98 16.48 -20.37
C GLY A 64 13.19 16.40 -19.44
N ARG A 65 13.70 17.56 -18.98
CA ARG A 65 14.84 17.64 -18.05
C ARG A 65 14.41 17.76 -16.59
N ASP A 66 13.13 18.00 -16.36
CA ASP A 66 12.61 18.24 -15.01
C ASP A 66 12.12 16.93 -14.39
N SER A 67 12.27 16.81 -13.09
CA SER A 67 11.89 15.65 -12.29
C SER A 67 11.03 16.10 -11.12
N PHE A 68 9.88 15.49 -10.96
CA PHE A 68 8.88 15.81 -9.94
C PHE A 68 8.52 14.56 -9.14
N LEU A 69 8.23 14.75 -7.86
CA LEU A 69 7.61 13.72 -7.02
C LEU A 69 6.09 13.76 -7.22
N ASP A 70 5.51 12.62 -7.63
CA ASP A 70 4.07 12.49 -7.88
C ASP A 70 3.24 12.79 -6.62
N GLY A 71 2.32 13.75 -6.75
CA GLY A 71 1.46 14.19 -5.66
C GLY A 71 2.14 15.09 -4.62
N ILE A 72 3.44 15.42 -4.77
CA ILE A 72 4.19 16.35 -3.89
C ILE A 72 4.62 17.58 -4.67
N ASP A 73 5.45 17.41 -5.71
CA ASP A 73 6.00 18.53 -6.49
C ASP A 73 5.07 18.92 -7.65
N ILE A 74 4.20 18.00 -8.06
CA ILE A 74 3.21 18.21 -9.11
C ILE A 74 1.92 17.47 -8.75
N THR A 75 0.79 18.17 -8.84
CA THR A 75 -0.52 17.55 -8.70
C THR A 75 -0.92 16.84 -10.00
N ARG A 76 -1.87 15.90 -9.90
CA ARG A 76 -2.40 15.22 -11.10
C ARG A 76 -3.09 16.18 -12.05
N GLU A 77 -3.82 17.13 -11.51
CA GLU A 77 -4.49 18.17 -12.30
C GLU A 77 -3.47 19.00 -13.08
N GLU A 78 -2.40 19.46 -12.42
CA GLU A 78 -1.31 20.19 -13.08
C GLU A 78 -0.61 19.32 -14.13
N PHE A 79 -0.32 18.05 -13.81
CA PHE A 79 0.30 17.11 -14.76
C PHE A 79 -0.55 16.97 -16.02
N TYR A 80 -1.83 16.64 -15.88
CA TYR A 80 -2.71 16.43 -17.04
C TYR A 80 -3.00 17.72 -17.81
N SER A 81 -3.07 18.85 -17.16
CA SER A 81 -3.22 20.15 -17.85
C SER A 81 -2.02 20.52 -18.71
N LYS A 82 -0.81 20.18 -18.25
CA LYS A 82 0.44 20.43 -18.95
C LYS A 82 0.80 19.37 -19.98
N LEU A 83 0.30 18.13 -19.83
CA LEU A 83 0.67 16.98 -20.64
C LEU A 83 0.58 17.24 -22.17
N PRO A 84 -0.45 17.89 -22.70
CA PRO A 84 -0.54 18.19 -24.15
C PRO A 84 0.56 19.14 -24.65
N THR A 85 1.15 19.94 -23.79
CA THR A 85 2.15 20.97 -24.13
C THR A 85 3.59 20.46 -24.06
N TYR A 86 3.83 19.29 -23.46
CA TYR A 86 5.16 18.73 -23.37
C TYR A 86 5.62 18.14 -24.70
N PRO A 87 6.78 18.58 -25.22
CA PRO A 87 7.30 18.08 -26.51
C PRO A 87 7.80 16.64 -26.43
N GLN A 88 8.13 16.17 -25.22
CA GLN A 88 8.62 14.83 -24.94
C GLN A 88 7.60 14.02 -24.16
N HIS A 89 7.54 12.72 -24.44
CA HIS A 89 6.70 11.81 -23.66
C HIS A 89 7.20 11.73 -22.21
N PRO A 90 6.31 11.86 -21.20
CA PRO A 90 6.67 11.67 -19.80
C PRO A 90 7.21 10.27 -19.54
N SER A 91 8.15 10.17 -18.62
CA SER A 91 8.61 8.88 -18.09
C SER A 91 8.55 8.88 -16.58
N THR A 92 8.63 7.70 -15.98
CA THR A 92 8.57 7.53 -14.52
C THR A 92 9.79 6.78 -14.03
N ALA A 93 10.20 7.04 -12.78
CA ALA A 93 11.22 6.28 -12.10
C ALA A 93 10.80 5.92 -10.68
N VAL A 94 11.34 4.81 -10.21
CA VAL A 94 11.15 4.32 -8.84
C VAL A 94 12.20 4.93 -7.94
N PRO A 95 11.88 5.34 -6.69
CA PRO A 95 12.86 5.71 -5.69
C PRO A 95 13.86 4.58 -5.42
N SER A 96 15.06 4.93 -4.96
CA SER A 96 16.08 3.92 -4.66
C SER A 96 15.69 3.02 -3.47
N PRO A 97 16.28 1.80 -3.35
CA PRO A 97 16.06 0.94 -2.18
C PRO A 97 16.37 1.64 -0.85
N GLN A 98 17.39 2.52 -0.83
CA GLN A 98 17.76 3.28 0.38
C GLN A 98 16.65 4.23 0.83
N LYS A 99 15.86 4.80 -0.10
CA LYS A 99 14.70 5.63 0.26
C LYS A 99 13.57 4.81 0.88
N PHE A 100 13.29 3.63 0.34
CA PHE A 100 12.32 2.70 0.94
C PHE A 100 12.78 2.24 2.32
N ARG A 101 14.05 1.86 2.46
CA ARG A 101 14.62 1.45 3.75
C ARG A 101 14.49 2.56 4.80
N ALA A 102 14.85 3.80 4.45
CA ALA A 102 14.70 4.94 5.37
C ALA A 102 13.26 5.12 5.86
N ILE A 103 12.27 4.83 5.01
CA ILE A 103 10.85 4.85 5.37
C ILE A 103 10.52 3.72 6.36
N TYR A 104 11.00 2.50 6.10
CA TYR A 104 10.78 1.36 6.99
C TYR A 104 11.44 1.57 8.36
N ASP A 105 12.68 2.08 8.37
CA ASP A 105 13.40 2.41 9.61
C ASP A 105 12.66 3.51 10.41
N ALA A 106 12.16 4.55 9.74
CA ALA A 106 11.36 5.59 10.40
C ALA A 106 10.06 5.04 11.02
N LEU A 107 9.39 4.10 10.35
CA LEU A 107 8.19 3.45 10.90
C LEU A 107 8.51 2.59 12.12
N ALA A 108 9.68 1.94 12.17
CA ALA A 108 10.17 1.24 13.35
C ALA A 108 10.39 2.20 14.52
N ASP A 109 11.01 3.36 14.27
CA ASP A 109 11.23 4.42 15.28
C ASP A 109 9.89 5.00 15.81
N GLU A 110 8.85 5.01 14.97
CA GLU A 110 7.47 5.37 15.37
C GLU A 110 6.74 4.26 16.17
N GLY A 111 7.37 3.11 16.40
CA GLY A 111 6.83 1.99 17.16
C GLY A 111 6.02 0.99 16.36
N ALA A 112 6.20 0.94 15.03
CA ALA A 112 5.66 -0.16 14.23
C ALA A 112 6.36 -1.48 14.63
N SER A 113 5.58 -2.56 14.75
CA SER A 113 6.13 -3.92 14.95
C SER A 113 6.42 -4.62 13.62
N GLU A 114 5.66 -4.31 12.60
CA GLU A 114 5.78 -4.87 11.25
C GLU A 114 5.33 -3.86 10.19
N VAL A 115 5.83 -4.00 8.97
CA VAL A 115 5.37 -3.25 7.79
C VAL A 115 4.83 -4.20 6.73
N LEU A 116 3.65 -3.87 6.18
CA LEU A 116 3.13 -4.44 4.94
C LEU A 116 3.20 -3.40 3.84
N SER A 117 4.05 -3.66 2.83
CA SER A 117 4.34 -2.75 1.71
C SER A 117 3.67 -3.30 0.44
N ILE A 118 2.59 -2.66 -0.02
CA ILE A 118 1.74 -3.13 -1.13
C ILE A 118 1.91 -2.19 -2.31
N HIS A 119 2.28 -2.72 -3.47
CA HIS A 119 2.66 -1.92 -4.63
C HIS A 119 1.96 -2.35 -5.91
N ILE A 120 1.98 -1.42 -6.89
CA ILE A 120 1.56 -1.67 -8.26
C ILE A 120 2.22 -2.94 -8.82
N SER A 121 1.50 -3.64 -9.69
CA SER A 121 1.95 -4.89 -10.33
C SER A 121 3.39 -4.81 -10.85
N ILE A 122 4.18 -5.86 -10.54
CA ILE A 122 5.54 -6.05 -11.04
C ILE A 122 5.58 -6.11 -12.59
N ALA A 123 4.49 -6.48 -13.23
CA ALA A 123 4.38 -6.46 -14.69
C ALA A 123 4.42 -5.04 -15.28
N LEU A 124 4.09 -4.02 -14.48
CA LEU A 124 4.02 -2.61 -14.89
C LEU A 124 5.18 -1.76 -14.37
N SER A 125 5.74 -2.11 -13.21
CA SER A 125 6.75 -1.29 -12.53
C SER A 125 7.73 -2.13 -11.72
N ALA A 126 8.95 -1.63 -11.58
CA ALA A 126 9.99 -2.23 -10.75
C ALA A 126 9.81 -1.92 -9.24
N VAL A 127 8.74 -1.23 -8.82
CA VAL A 127 8.53 -0.81 -7.41
C VAL A 127 8.59 -1.99 -6.46
N VAL A 128 7.89 -3.11 -6.78
CA VAL A 128 7.91 -4.33 -5.95
C VAL A 128 9.34 -4.82 -5.75
N SER A 129 10.13 -4.93 -6.82
CA SER A 129 11.52 -5.42 -6.74
C SER A 129 12.41 -4.51 -5.91
N VAL A 130 12.24 -3.18 -6.04
CA VAL A 130 12.98 -2.19 -5.25
C VAL A 130 12.60 -2.26 -3.77
N ALA A 131 11.30 -2.36 -3.48
CA ALA A 131 10.78 -2.51 -2.12
C ALA A 131 11.27 -3.82 -1.47
N GLN A 132 11.32 -4.94 -2.22
CA GLN A 132 11.86 -6.22 -1.76
C GLN A 132 13.35 -6.11 -1.42
N THR A 133 14.15 -5.44 -2.26
CA THR A 133 15.57 -5.19 -1.95
C THR A 133 15.71 -4.39 -0.66
N ALA A 134 14.92 -3.33 -0.49
CA ALA A 134 14.91 -2.54 0.73
C ALA A 134 14.50 -3.36 1.96
N ALA A 135 13.47 -4.20 1.83
CA ALA A 135 12.99 -5.06 2.91
C ALA A 135 14.07 -6.05 3.38
N GLN A 136 14.84 -6.63 2.44
CA GLN A 136 15.96 -7.52 2.76
C GLN A 136 17.10 -6.83 3.52
N GLU A 137 17.32 -5.54 3.25
CA GLU A 137 18.36 -4.73 3.91
C GLU A 137 17.88 -4.12 5.23
N THR A 138 16.57 -4.11 5.50
CA THR A 138 15.97 -3.56 6.73
C THR A 138 16.14 -4.55 7.88
N THR A 139 16.72 -4.09 8.98
CA THR A 139 16.94 -4.90 10.19
C THR A 139 16.18 -4.39 11.42
N SER A 140 15.56 -3.23 11.32
CA SER A 140 14.83 -2.56 12.40
C SER A 140 13.50 -3.24 12.75
N LEU A 141 12.82 -3.81 11.73
CA LEU A 141 11.56 -4.53 11.88
C LEU A 141 11.34 -5.47 10.67
N PRO A 142 10.44 -6.48 10.78
CA PRO A 142 10.00 -7.28 9.64
C PRO A 142 9.22 -6.46 8.62
N VAL A 143 9.57 -6.60 7.34
CA VAL A 143 8.87 -5.98 6.22
C VAL A 143 8.39 -7.06 5.25
N THR A 144 7.08 -7.10 5.03
CA THR A 144 6.47 -7.97 4.01
C THR A 144 6.12 -7.11 2.80
N VAL A 145 6.56 -7.52 1.61
CA VAL A 145 6.25 -6.82 0.36
C VAL A 145 5.27 -7.65 -0.45
N LEU A 146 4.16 -7.05 -0.84
CA LEU A 146 3.11 -7.69 -1.64
C LEU A 146 3.01 -7.02 -3.01
N ASP A 147 3.09 -7.84 -4.07
CA ASP A 147 2.67 -7.45 -5.41
C ASP A 147 1.14 -7.46 -5.47
N SER A 148 0.54 -6.31 -5.74
CA SER A 148 -0.92 -6.22 -5.86
C SER A 148 -1.47 -6.94 -7.09
N GLN A 149 -0.63 -7.22 -8.09
CA GLN A 149 -1.03 -7.69 -9.43
C GLN A 149 -2.07 -6.77 -10.10
N GLN A 150 -2.21 -5.56 -9.58
CA GLN A 150 -3.20 -4.57 -9.96
C GLN A 150 -2.54 -3.23 -10.26
N LEU A 151 -3.35 -2.26 -10.67
CA LEU A 151 -2.98 -0.86 -10.85
C LEU A 151 -4.08 0.05 -10.31
N SER A 152 -3.74 1.33 -10.07
CA SER A 152 -4.70 2.36 -9.68
C SER A 152 -5.53 1.92 -8.45
N LEU A 153 -6.83 2.17 -8.46
CA LEU A 153 -7.74 1.78 -7.37
C LEU A 153 -7.78 0.26 -7.11
N GLY A 154 -7.39 -0.59 -8.06
CA GLY A 154 -7.23 -2.02 -7.80
C GLY A 154 -6.18 -2.28 -6.73
N THR A 155 -5.02 -1.61 -6.80
CA THR A 155 -4.01 -1.60 -5.74
C THR A 155 -4.56 -0.90 -4.49
N GLY A 156 -5.22 0.26 -4.66
CA GLY A 156 -5.80 1.03 -3.56
C GLY A 156 -6.76 0.23 -2.70
N PHE A 157 -7.65 -0.56 -3.28
CA PHE A 157 -8.59 -1.40 -2.51
C PHE A 157 -7.88 -2.46 -1.66
N LEU A 158 -6.78 -3.04 -2.15
CA LEU A 158 -5.95 -3.95 -1.35
C LEU A 158 -5.30 -3.22 -0.18
N VAL A 159 -4.75 -2.04 -0.43
CA VAL A 159 -4.14 -1.18 0.59
C VAL A 159 -5.16 -0.79 1.67
N GLU A 160 -6.35 -0.38 1.28
CA GLU A 160 -7.43 -0.01 2.21
C GLU A 160 -7.89 -1.22 3.04
N THR A 161 -8.04 -2.40 2.41
CA THR A 161 -8.40 -3.64 3.13
C THR A 161 -7.32 -4.00 4.14
N ALA A 162 -6.05 -3.98 3.76
CA ALA A 162 -4.93 -4.24 4.66
C ALA A 162 -4.94 -3.28 5.86
N ALA A 163 -5.17 -2.00 5.60
CA ALA A 163 -5.22 -0.97 6.66
C ALA A 163 -6.38 -1.20 7.63
N LYS A 164 -7.56 -1.56 7.15
CA LYS A 164 -8.72 -1.92 7.97
C LYS A 164 -8.46 -3.14 8.85
N LEU A 165 -7.85 -4.18 8.29
CA LEU A 165 -7.53 -5.40 9.01
C LEU A 165 -6.43 -5.16 10.05
N ALA A 166 -5.41 -4.37 9.73
CA ALA A 166 -4.37 -3.96 10.67
C ALA A 166 -4.95 -3.12 11.83
N GLU A 167 -5.84 -2.15 11.54
CA GLU A 167 -6.56 -1.37 12.57
C GLU A 167 -7.41 -2.27 13.46
N ALA A 168 -7.98 -3.34 12.90
CA ALA A 168 -8.73 -4.35 13.66
C ALA A 168 -7.84 -5.31 14.48
N GLY A 169 -6.50 -5.14 14.42
CA GLY A 169 -5.53 -5.97 15.17
C GLY A 169 -5.35 -7.37 14.60
N LYS A 170 -5.62 -7.57 13.31
CA LYS A 170 -5.38 -8.84 12.63
C LYS A 170 -3.88 -9.07 12.44
N PRO A 171 -3.37 -10.30 12.62
CA PRO A 171 -1.98 -10.63 12.35
C PRO A 171 -1.69 -10.64 10.84
N MET A 172 -0.39 -10.57 10.48
CA MET A 172 0.07 -10.45 9.09
C MET A 172 -0.41 -11.59 8.19
N ASP A 173 -0.42 -12.81 8.67
CA ASP A 173 -0.86 -13.99 7.93
C ASP A 173 -2.35 -13.93 7.55
N GLU A 174 -3.24 -13.53 8.46
CA GLU A 174 -4.67 -13.34 8.18
C GLU A 174 -4.89 -12.19 7.17
N ILE A 175 -4.10 -11.11 7.29
CA ILE A 175 -4.16 -10.00 6.33
C ILE A 175 -3.76 -10.48 4.94
N LEU A 176 -2.63 -11.18 4.83
CA LEU A 176 -2.12 -11.68 3.55
C LEU A 176 -3.08 -12.69 2.91
N GLU A 177 -3.68 -13.60 3.69
CA GLU A 177 -4.68 -14.54 3.18
C GLU A 177 -5.87 -13.80 2.57
N SER A 178 -6.40 -12.80 3.28
CA SER A 178 -7.50 -11.95 2.80
C SER A 178 -7.13 -11.21 1.52
N LEU A 179 -5.91 -10.66 1.44
CA LEU A 179 -5.45 -9.94 0.25
C LEU A 179 -5.24 -10.86 -0.95
N HIS A 180 -4.66 -12.04 -0.75
CA HIS A 180 -4.50 -13.02 -1.83
C HIS A 180 -5.83 -13.49 -2.41
N ASP A 181 -6.88 -13.63 -1.58
CA ASP A 181 -8.22 -13.91 -2.07
C ASP A 181 -8.84 -12.71 -2.78
N GLN A 182 -8.61 -11.49 -2.25
CA GLN A 182 -9.12 -10.26 -2.88
C GLN A 182 -8.46 -10.00 -4.25
N ILE A 183 -7.16 -10.26 -4.42
CA ILE A 183 -6.45 -10.12 -5.70
C ILE A 183 -7.18 -10.90 -6.80
N LYS A 184 -7.57 -12.15 -6.55
CA LYS A 184 -8.27 -13.01 -7.51
C LYS A 184 -9.64 -12.48 -7.94
N ARG A 185 -10.24 -11.62 -7.11
CA ARG A 185 -11.59 -11.05 -7.32
C ARG A 185 -11.56 -9.58 -7.71
N THR A 186 -10.38 -8.98 -7.79
CA THR A 186 -10.22 -7.58 -8.18
C THR A 186 -9.88 -7.49 -9.65
N HIS A 187 -10.71 -6.76 -10.40
CA HIS A 187 -10.52 -6.55 -11.83
C HIS A 187 -10.61 -5.07 -12.15
N VAL A 188 -9.58 -4.54 -12.78
CA VAL A 188 -9.54 -3.17 -13.28
C VAL A 188 -9.75 -3.17 -14.79
N PHE A 189 -10.70 -2.38 -15.27
CA PHE A 189 -10.96 -2.17 -16.67
C PHE A 189 -10.71 -0.70 -17.02
N ALA A 190 -9.88 -0.45 -18.02
CA ALA A 190 -9.59 0.88 -18.52
C ALA A 190 -10.01 1.02 -19.99
N VAL A 191 -10.88 1.97 -20.28
CA VAL A 191 -11.20 2.39 -21.65
C VAL A 191 -10.25 3.51 -22.02
N ILE A 192 -9.47 3.35 -23.08
CA ILE A 192 -8.51 4.35 -23.53
C ILE A 192 -8.84 4.85 -24.93
N ASP A 193 -8.69 6.16 -25.10
CA ASP A 193 -8.96 6.80 -26.41
C ASP A 193 -7.87 6.55 -27.42
N THR A 194 -6.63 6.31 -26.98
CA THR A 194 -5.47 6.06 -27.83
C THR A 194 -4.46 5.14 -27.16
N LEU A 195 -3.90 4.22 -27.92
CA LEU A 195 -2.79 3.35 -27.50
C LEU A 195 -1.42 4.05 -27.54
N GLU A 196 -1.36 5.27 -28.03
CA GLU A 196 -0.10 5.99 -28.29
C GLU A 196 0.77 6.11 -27.03
N PHE A 197 0.19 6.56 -25.91
CA PHE A 197 0.92 6.72 -24.65
C PHE A 197 1.35 5.37 -24.07
N LEU A 198 0.49 4.35 -24.14
CA LEU A 198 0.81 3.01 -23.68
C LEU A 198 1.95 2.39 -24.51
N LYS A 199 1.92 2.57 -25.84
CA LYS A 199 3.00 2.13 -26.74
C LYS A 199 4.32 2.82 -26.42
N ARG A 200 4.30 4.14 -26.26
CA ARG A 200 5.50 4.94 -25.94
C ARG A 200 6.08 4.59 -24.56
N SER A 201 5.24 4.24 -23.61
CA SER A 201 5.67 3.86 -22.28
C SER A 201 6.39 2.50 -22.24
N GLY A 202 6.26 1.67 -23.27
CA GLY A 202 6.84 0.32 -23.34
C GLY A 202 6.09 -0.75 -22.50
N ARG A 203 4.92 -0.41 -21.89
CA ARG A 203 4.12 -1.35 -21.09
C ARG A 203 3.13 -2.16 -21.90
N MET A 204 3.07 -1.92 -23.21
CA MET A 204 2.22 -2.69 -24.11
C MET A 204 2.92 -3.96 -24.57
N ASN A 205 2.25 -5.12 -24.42
CA ASN A 205 2.76 -6.39 -24.95
C ASN A 205 2.96 -6.28 -26.47
N LYS A 206 4.05 -6.87 -27.00
CA LYS A 206 4.41 -6.85 -28.42
C LYS A 206 3.29 -7.34 -29.36
N TYR A 207 2.47 -8.28 -28.89
CA TYR A 207 1.35 -8.82 -29.67
C TYR A 207 0.20 -7.82 -29.81
N VAL A 208 -0.08 -7.05 -28.76
CA VAL A 208 -1.10 -5.98 -28.79
C VAL A 208 -0.61 -4.79 -29.63
N ALA A 209 0.71 -4.52 -29.61
CA ALA A 209 1.33 -3.49 -30.45
C ALA A 209 1.10 -3.70 -31.93
N SER A 210 1.04 -4.97 -32.39
CA SER A 210 0.80 -5.32 -33.82
C SER A 210 -0.65 -5.09 -34.24
N ILE A 211 -1.61 -5.17 -33.31
CA ILE A 211 -3.04 -4.94 -33.56
C ILE A 211 -3.37 -3.44 -33.53
N GLY A 212 -2.60 -2.64 -32.80
CA GLY A 212 -2.83 -1.21 -32.61
C GLY A 212 -2.62 -0.31 -33.82
N THR A 213 -2.26 -0.88 -35.00
CA THR A 213 -2.30 -0.16 -36.29
C THR A 213 -3.69 -0.09 -36.87
N LEU A 214 -4.69 -0.77 -36.28
CA LEU A 214 -6.09 -0.66 -36.67
C LEU A 214 -6.68 0.62 -36.08
N ILE A 215 -6.67 1.61 -36.91
CA ILE A 215 -7.13 2.98 -36.79
C ILE A 215 -8.51 3.05 -36.12
N GLN A 216 -8.64 3.84 -35.03
CA GLN A 216 -9.88 4.25 -34.35
C GLN A 216 -10.55 3.26 -33.40
N LEU A 217 -9.92 2.17 -32.99
CA LEU A 217 -10.47 1.33 -31.92
C LEU A 217 -10.17 1.96 -30.55
N LYS A 218 -11.20 2.08 -29.70
CA LYS A 218 -11.07 2.41 -28.28
C LYS A 218 -11.02 1.11 -27.48
N PRO A 219 -9.84 0.58 -27.17
CA PRO A 219 -9.75 -0.71 -26.50
C PRO A 219 -10.14 -0.61 -25.04
N ILE A 220 -10.71 -1.70 -24.51
CA ILE A 220 -10.85 -1.94 -23.09
C ILE A 220 -9.68 -2.80 -22.67
N LEU A 221 -8.89 -2.30 -21.75
CA LEU A 221 -7.73 -3.00 -21.19
C LEU A 221 -8.08 -3.53 -19.80
N THR A 222 -7.53 -4.67 -19.47
CA THR A 222 -7.56 -5.22 -18.11
C THR A 222 -6.22 -5.87 -17.80
N MET A 223 -5.94 -6.07 -16.50
CA MET A 223 -4.81 -6.87 -16.07
C MET A 223 -5.18 -8.34 -16.13
N TYR A 224 -4.33 -9.13 -16.77
CA TYR A 224 -4.35 -10.59 -16.72
C TYR A 224 -2.99 -11.10 -16.26
N GLU A 225 -3.00 -12.15 -15.46
CA GLU A 225 -1.81 -12.97 -15.22
C GLU A 225 -1.40 -13.74 -16.48
#